data_89aadcb1c33188760bb91319ca95da15
#
_entry.id   89aadcb1c33188760bb91319ca95da15
#
_cell.length_a   1.000
_cell.length_b   1.000
_cell.length_c   1.000
_cell.angle_alpha   90.00
_cell.angle_beta   90.00
_cell.angle_gamma   90.00
#
_symmetry.space_group_name_H-M   'P 1'
#
loop_
_entity.id
_entity.type
_entity.pdbx_description
1 polymer ?
#
loop_
_entity_poly.entity_id
_entity_poly.type
_entity_poly.pdbx_seq_one_letter_code
_entity_poly.pdbx_strand_id
1 'polypeptide(L)' 'MSENTQFDFKKHWLALTPDEREALAQEAGTTANYIQTHLTCRRKMPGKSLMDGLFKACKRRSWVKTKPELVTFFYS' A
#
# COMPACT_ATOMS: atom_id res chain seq x y z
N MET A 1 10.59 20.42 -10.20
CA MET A 1 10.19 19.96 -9.91
C MET A 1 9.61 19.38 -9.73
N SER A 2 9.50 19.18 -10.03
CA SER A 2 8.80 18.54 -9.90
C SER A 2 8.33 17.97 -9.26
N GLU A 3 8.05 18.29 -9.10
CA GLU A 3 7.53 17.67 -8.30
C GLU A 3 6.91 16.59 -8.40
N ASN A 4 7.43 15.73 -8.15
CA ASN A 4 6.77 14.48 -8.34
C ASN A 4 5.85 14.17 -7.17
N THR A 5 4.58 14.12 -7.43
CA THR A 5 3.60 13.91 -6.39
C THR A 5 3.03 12.49 -6.41
N GLN A 6 3.73 11.60 -7.09
CA GLN A 6 3.26 10.23 -7.22
C GLN A 6 3.24 9.52 -5.86
N PHE A 7 2.18 8.76 -5.61
CA PHE A 7 2.03 8.01 -4.38
C PHE A 7 3.14 6.96 -4.24
N ASP A 8 3.72 6.88 -3.06
CA ASP A 8 4.77 5.91 -2.76
C ASP A 8 4.36 5.07 -1.54
N PHE A 9 3.82 3.89 -1.80
CA PHE A 9 3.37 2.99 -0.74
C PHE A 9 4.49 2.60 0.21
N LYS A 10 5.67 2.31 -0.34
CA LYS A 10 6.80 1.90 0.48
C LYS A 10 7.18 2.97 1.49
N LYS A 11 7.21 4.22 1.05
CA LYS A 11 7.56 5.33 1.92
C LYS A 11 6.57 5.45 3.08
N HIS A 12 5.28 5.36 2.78
CA HIS A 12 4.25 5.42 3.81
C HIS A 12 4.34 4.22 4.76
N TRP A 13 4.59 3.03 4.20
CA TRP A 13 4.71 1.82 4.99
C TRP A 13 5.86 1.91 5.98
N LEU A 14 7.02 2.38 5.54
CA LEU A 14 8.20 2.46 6.39
C LEU A 14 8.03 3.48 7.53
N ALA A 15 7.13 4.43 7.36
CA ALA A 15 6.85 5.41 8.40
C ALA A 15 5.92 4.89 9.49
N LEU A 16 5.30 3.73 9.29
CA LEU A 16 4.39 3.15 10.28
C LEU A 16 5.13 2.43 11.39
N THR A 17 4.53 2.44 12.58
CA THR A 17 4.99 1.59 13.68
C THR A 17 4.60 0.13 13.37
N PRO A 18 5.23 -0.86 14.04
CA PRO A 18 4.83 -2.26 13.85
C PRO A 18 3.35 -2.51 14.09
N ASP A 19 2.76 -1.89 15.11
CA ASP A 19 1.34 -2.05 15.38
C ASP A 19 0.48 -1.50 14.26
N GLU A 20 0.88 -0.35 13.70
CA GLU A 20 0.16 0.25 12.60
C GLU A 20 0.26 -0.60 11.34
N ARG A 21 1.42 -1.24 11.13
CA ARG A 21 1.60 -2.15 10.00
C ARG A 21 0.69 -3.36 10.11
N GLU A 22 0.57 -3.91 11.31
CA GLU A 22 -0.34 -5.04 11.56
C GLU A 22 -1.79 -4.65 11.28
N ALA A 23 -2.19 -3.48 11.78
CA ALA A 23 -3.55 -3.01 11.57
C ALA A 23 -3.86 -2.84 10.09
N LEU A 24 -2.95 -2.22 9.35
CA LEU A 24 -3.14 -2.02 7.92
C LEU A 24 -3.23 -3.34 7.19
N ALA A 25 -2.35 -4.29 7.53
CA ALA A 25 -2.35 -5.59 6.89
C ALA A 25 -3.66 -6.33 7.12
N GLN A 26 -4.19 -6.29 8.35
CA GLN A 26 -5.46 -6.93 8.65
C GLN A 26 -6.60 -6.29 7.87
N GLU A 27 -6.61 -4.97 7.76
CA GLU A 27 -7.62 -4.26 6.99
C GLU A 27 -7.59 -4.66 5.52
N ALA A 28 -6.40 -4.87 5.00
CA ALA A 28 -6.22 -5.25 3.60
C ALA A 28 -6.48 -6.75 3.37
N GLY A 29 -6.54 -7.55 4.42
CA GLY A 29 -6.78 -8.99 4.29
C GLY A 29 -5.52 -9.81 4.07
N THR A 30 -4.39 -9.34 4.60
CA THR A 30 -3.12 -10.04 4.46
C THR A 30 -2.31 -9.93 5.75
N THR A 31 -1.01 -10.16 5.70
CA THR A 31 -0.14 -10.04 6.86
C THR A 31 0.90 -8.96 6.63
N ALA A 32 1.41 -8.41 7.74
CA ALA A 32 2.46 -7.39 7.66
C ALA A 32 3.71 -7.97 6.98
N ASN A 33 4.04 -9.23 7.27
CA ASN A 33 5.19 -9.87 6.66
C ASN A 33 5.05 -9.97 5.14
N TYR A 34 3.86 -10.33 4.66
CA TYR A 34 3.62 -10.42 3.22
C TYR A 34 3.83 -9.06 2.55
N ILE A 35 3.28 -8.01 3.15
CA ILE A 35 3.44 -6.67 2.61
C ILE A 35 4.92 -6.28 2.60
N GLN A 36 5.61 -6.50 3.71
CA GLN A 36 7.02 -6.13 3.85
C GLN A 36 7.89 -6.85 2.83
N THR A 37 7.63 -8.15 2.62
CA THR A 37 8.49 -8.99 1.79
C THR A 37 8.19 -8.85 0.30
N HIS A 38 6.92 -8.75 -0.05
CA HIS A 38 6.52 -8.85 -1.46
C HIS A 38 5.97 -7.57 -2.05
N LEU A 39 5.24 -6.78 -1.28
CA LEU A 39 4.55 -5.62 -1.84
C LEU A 39 5.39 -4.36 -1.85
N THR A 40 6.14 -4.09 -0.78
CA THR A 40 6.98 -2.88 -0.75
C THR A 40 8.08 -2.94 -1.79
N CYS A 41 8.59 -4.13 -2.08
CA CYS A 41 9.63 -4.34 -3.08
C CYS A 41 9.06 -4.60 -4.46
N ARG A 42 7.74 -4.63 -4.58
CA ARG A 42 7.05 -4.89 -5.85
C ARG A 42 7.44 -6.21 -6.49
N ARG A 43 7.74 -7.21 -5.66
CA ARG A 43 8.06 -8.55 -6.15
C ARG A 43 6.83 -9.26 -6.70
N LYS A 44 5.66 -8.95 -6.12
CA LYS A 44 4.40 -9.54 -6.54
C LYS A 44 3.36 -8.45 -6.71
N MET A 45 2.47 -8.66 -7.64
CA MET A 45 1.35 -7.76 -7.85
C MET A 45 0.19 -8.22 -6.97
N PRO A 46 -0.45 -7.33 -6.22
CA PRO A 46 -1.63 -7.72 -5.47
C PRO A 46 -2.72 -8.19 -6.41
N GLY A 47 -3.39 -9.30 -6.05
CA GLY A 47 -4.57 -9.71 -6.77
C GLY A 47 -5.70 -8.72 -6.55
N LYS A 48 -6.82 -8.94 -7.25
CA LYS A 48 -7.94 -8.00 -7.20
C LYS A 48 -8.45 -7.78 -5.77
N SER A 49 -8.65 -8.86 -5.02
CA SER A 49 -9.16 -8.75 -3.65
C SER A 49 -8.19 -8.02 -2.75
N LEU A 50 -6.91 -8.33 -2.86
CA LEU A 50 -5.90 -7.68 -2.05
C LEU A 50 -5.74 -6.21 -2.44
N MET A 51 -5.81 -5.92 -3.73
CA MET A 51 -5.73 -4.54 -4.20
C MET A 51 -6.89 -3.72 -3.64
N ASP A 52 -8.10 -4.28 -3.64
CA ASP A 52 -9.27 -3.60 -3.09
C ASP A 52 -9.10 -3.36 -1.59
N GLY A 53 -8.60 -4.36 -0.87
CA GLY A 53 -8.35 -4.23 0.56
C GLY A 53 -7.29 -3.16 0.86
N LEU A 54 -6.21 -3.16 0.10
CA LEU A 54 -5.17 -2.15 0.23
C LEU A 54 -5.70 -0.76 -0.07
N PHE A 55 -6.53 -0.64 -1.10
CA PHE A 55 -7.12 0.65 -1.44
C PHE A 55 -7.97 1.19 -0.28
N LYS A 56 -8.81 0.34 0.31
CA LYS A 56 -9.63 0.77 1.44
C LYS A 56 -8.76 1.23 2.61
N ALA A 57 -7.74 0.46 2.92
CA ALA A 57 -6.85 0.78 4.04
C ALA A 57 -6.09 2.08 3.79
N CYS A 58 -5.58 2.26 2.58
CA CYS A 58 -4.82 3.46 2.23
C CYS A 58 -5.71 4.70 2.15
N LYS A 59 -6.92 4.55 1.60
CA LYS A 59 -7.86 5.65 1.50
C LYS A 59 -8.29 6.12 2.88
N ARG A 60 -8.51 5.18 3.79
CA ARG A 60 -8.88 5.49 5.15
C ARG A 60 -7.82 6.35 5.84
N ARG A 61 -6.56 6.14 5.48
CA ARG A 61 -5.43 6.91 6.03
C ARG A 61 -5.11 8.16 5.23
N SER A 62 -5.91 8.44 4.21
CA SER A 62 -5.71 9.59 3.32
C SER A 62 -4.41 9.52 2.53
N TRP A 63 -3.89 8.34 2.32
CA TRP A 63 -2.67 8.14 1.51
C TRP A 63 -2.96 8.26 0.02
N VAL A 64 -4.16 7.83 -0.40
CA VAL A 64 -4.58 7.92 -1.79
C VAL A 64 -6.01 8.42 -1.84
N LYS A 65 -6.39 9.03 -2.94
CA LYS A 65 -7.76 9.49 -3.16
C LYS A 65 -8.52 8.56 -4.09
N THR A 66 -7.81 7.95 -5.04
CA THR A 66 -8.42 7.09 -6.03
C THR A 66 -7.64 5.79 -6.15
N LYS A 67 -8.34 4.75 -6.59
CA LYS A 67 -7.71 3.45 -6.79
C LYS A 67 -6.58 3.47 -7.82
N PRO A 68 -6.69 4.18 -8.95
CA PRO A 68 -5.59 4.25 -9.92
C PRO A 68 -4.27 4.72 -9.32
N GLU A 69 -4.29 5.59 -8.32
CA GLU A 69 -3.05 6.03 -7.68
C GLU A 69 -2.31 4.85 -7.05
N LEU A 70 -3.05 3.99 -6.37
CA LEU A 70 -2.46 2.81 -5.74
C LEU A 70 -2.00 1.80 -6.80
N VAL A 71 -2.85 1.56 -7.79
CA VAL A 71 -2.53 0.62 -8.86
C VAL A 71 -1.26 1.05 -9.59
N THR A 72 -1.13 2.35 -9.87
CA THR A 72 0.04 2.87 -10.57
C THR A 72 1.34 2.56 -9.82
N PHE A 73 1.31 2.65 -8.49
CA PHE A 73 2.49 2.31 -7.71
C PHE A 73 2.98 0.89 -8.00
N PHE A 74 2.06 -0.07 -8.05
CA PHE A 74 2.43 -1.47 -8.23
C PHE A 74 2.79 -1.81 -9.68
N TYR A 75 2.31 -1.03 -10.63
CA TYR A 75 2.55 -1.31 -12.06
C TYR A 75 3.62 -0.42 -12.69
N SER A 76 4.20 0.50 -11.94
CA SER A 76 5.24 1.38 -12.53
C SER A 76 6.66 0.83 -12.44
#